data_6b0840f7cc655ef5ca013c880cc46cdf
#
_entry.id   6b0840f7cc655ef5ca013c880cc46cdf
#
_cell.length_a   1.000
_cell.length_b   1.000
_cell.length_c   1.000
_cell.angle_alpha   90.00
_cell.angle_beta   90.00
_cell.angle_gamma   90.00
#
_symmetry.space_group_name_H-M   'P 1'
#
loop_
_entity.id
_entity.type
_entity.pdbx_description
1 polymer ?
#
loop_
_entity_poly.entity_id
_entity_poly.type
_entity_poly.pdbx_seq_one_letter_code
_entity_poly.pdbx_strand_id
1 'polypeptide(L)'
;MIWLTGQLAPDFKLIADFRKDNGKAIREVCREFVALCRKLELFSAASVAIDGSKFKAVNARDKNFTEAKMKRRLERIDESIARYLSQLETADRHGDAVPEAKIERLNGKIEKLKEEVVRLNTVNAEMIKSEDKQISLTDPDARSMATSGKDTGIVGY
;
A
#
# COMPACT_ATOMS: atom_id res chain seq x y z
N MET A 1 -20.00 27.32 -8.04
CA MET A 1 -19.06 28.08 -7.19
C MET A 1 -18.54 29.37 -7.87
N ILE A 2 -18.10 29.32 -9.11
CA ILE A 2 -17.58 30.50 -9.87
C ILE A 2 -18.57 31.69 -9.87
N TRP A 3 -19.85 31.42 -9.90
CA TRP A 3 -20.89 32.47 -9.88
C TRP A 3 -20.97 33.19 -8.53
N LEU A 4 -20.79 32.50 -7.41
CA LEU A 4 -20.79 33.09 -6.06
C LEU A 4 -19.57 33.99 -5.79
N THR A 5 -18.47 33.73 -6.48
CA THR A 5 -17.24 34.53 -6.36
C THR A 5 -17.13 35.65 -7.42
N GLY A 6 -18.24 35.99 -8.12
CA GLY A 6 -18.22 36.98 -9.15
C GLY A 6 -17.29 36.63 -10.32
N GLN A 7 -17.19 35.36 -10.67
CA GLN A 7 -16.30 34.79 -11.69
C GLN A 7 -14.80 34.83 -11.35
N LEU A 8 -14.44 35.15 -10.12
CA LEU A 8 -13.05 35.03 -9.66
C LEU A 8 -12.68 33.55 -9.51
N ALA A 9 -11.56 33.17 -10.07
CA ALA A 9 -10.95 31.85 -9.94
C ALA A 9 -9.64 31.98 -9.16
N PRO A 10 -9.68 31.95 -7.82
CA PRO A 10 -8.47 32.03 -7.01
C PRO A 10 -7.59 30.82 -7.29
N ASP A 11 -6.28 31.04 -7.35
CA ASP A 11 -5.31 29.96 -7.49
C ASP A 11 -5.20 29.12 -6.21
N PHE A 12 -4.56 27.96 -6.33
CA PHE A 12 -4.42 27.02 -5.22
C PHE A 12 -3.65 27.61 -4.03
N LYS A 13 -2.70 28.50 -4.28
CA LYS A 13 -1.88 29.14 -3.25
C LYS A 13 -2.72 30.11 -2.43
N LEU A 14 -3.50 30.93 -3.09
CA LEU A 14 -4.40 31.87 -2.43
C LEU A 14 -5.44 31.16 -1.57
N ILE A 15 -5.96 30.03 -2.03
CA ILE A 15 -6.87 29.17 -1.25
C ILE A 15 -6.15 28.59 -0.03
N ALA A 16 -4.91 28.12 -0.19
CA ALA A 16 -4.12 27.55 0.91
C ALA A 16 -3.79 28.61 1.98
N ASP A 17 -3.35 29.79 1.57
CA ASP A 17 -3.05 30.91 2.45
C ASP A 17 -4.33 31.38 3.17
N PHE A 18 -5.44 31.53 2.48
CA PHE A 18 -6.72 31.84 3.11
C PHE A 18 -7.13 30.84 4.20
N ARG A 19 -6.99 29.53 3.93
CA ARG A 19 -7.31 28.49 4.92
C ARG A 19 -6.39 28.54 6.14
N LYS A 20 -5.10 28.81 5.91
CA LYS A 20 -4.09 28.96 6.97
C LYS A 20 -4.41 30.14 7.87
N ASP A 21 -4.69 31.31 7.30
CA ASP A 21 -4.86 32.55 8.02
C ASP A 21 -6.23 32.66 8.70
N ASN A 22 -7.25 32.01 8.15
CA ASN A 22 -8.64 32.07 8.63
C ASN A 22 -9.15 30.78 9.30
N GLY A 23 -8.29 29.90 9.73
CA GLY A 23 -8.67 28.58 10.25
C GLY A 23 -9.65 28.61 11.45
N LYS A 24 -9.61 29.66 12.29
CA LYS A 24 -10.55 29.85 13.40
C LYS A 24 -11.92 30.28 12.89
N ALA A 25 -11.97 31.28 12.03
CA ALA A 25 -13.21 31.79 11.46
C ALA A 25 -13.94 30.72 10.62
N ILE A 26 -13.21 29.93 9.84
CA ILE A 26 -13.76 28.82 9.07
C ILE A 26 -14.46 27.82 10.01
N ARG A 27 -13.83 27.45 11.12
CA ARG A 27 -14.44 26.54 12.10
C ARG A 27 -15.69 27.09 12.75
N GLU A 28 -15.73 28.38 13.03
CA GLU A 28 -16.91 29.05 13.59
C GLU A 28 -18.06 29.04 12.59
N VAL A 29 -17.81 29.43 11.34
CA VAL A 29 -18.82 29.39 10.27
C VAL A 29 -19.38 27.96 10.06
N CYS A 30 -18.52 26.95 10.04
CA CYS A 30 -18.96 25.55 9.94
C CYS A 30 -19.83 25.14 11.13
N ARG A 31 -19.49 25.58 12.35
CA ARG A 31 -20.28 25.31 13.57
C ARG A 31 -21.66 25.95 13.51
N GLU A 32 -21.73 27.22 13.11
CA GLU A 32 -22.99 27.95 12.95
C GLU A 32 -23.87 27.32 11.86
N PHE A 33 -23.25 26.91 10.77
CA PHE A 33 -23.95 26.20 9.69
C PHE A 33 -24.57 24.88 10.19
N VAL A 34 -23.82 24.08 10.95
CA VAL A 34 -24.34 22.85 11.55
C VAL A 34 -25.46 23.14 12.52
N ALA A 35 -25.35 24.21 13.34
CA ALA A 35 -26.40 24.61 14.27
C ALA A 35 -27.68 25.05 13.52
N LEU A 36 -27.53 25.76 12.43
CA LEU A 36 -28.64 26.15 11.55
C LEU A 36 -29.32 24.91 10.93
N CYS A 37 -28.56 23.98 10.39
CA CYS A 37 -29.08 22.74 9.84
C CYS A 37 -29.85 21.92 10.90
N ARG A 38 -29.41 21.91 12.15
CA ARG A 38 -30.13 21.27 13.24
C ARG A 38 -31.48 21.96 13.55
N LYS A 39 -31.48 23.30 13.57
CA LYS A 39 -32.72 24.08 13.78
C LYS A 39 -33.75 23.87 12.66
N LEU A 40 -33.26 23.62 11.44
CA LEU A 40 -34.10 23.34 10.28
C LEU A 40 -34.46 21.85 10.14
N GLU A 41 -34.11 21.02 11.12
CA GLU A 41 -34.36 19.57 11.11
C GLU A 41 -33.85 18.83 9.87
N LEU A 42 -32.76 19.35 9.25
CA LEU A 42 -32.18 18.78 8.04
C LEU A 42 -31.35 17.52 8.28
N PHE A 43 -31.05 17.22 9.54
CA PHE A 43 -30.33 16.01 9.92
C PHE A 43 -31.30 14.92 10.38
N SER A 44 -31.42 13.86 9.59
CA SER A 44 -32.04 12.65 10.09
C SER A 44 -31.05 11.91 11.00
N ALA A 45 -31.49 11.44 12.16
CA ALA A 45 -30.63 10.81 13.16
C ALA A 45 -30.01 9.46 12.74
N ALA A 46 -30.21 9.02 11.50
CA ALA A 46 -29.94 7.64 11.09
C ALA A 46 -28.54 7.38 10.51
N SER A 47 -27.85 8.37 9.93
CA SER A 47 -26.52 8.13 9.32
C SER A 47 -25.70 9.41 9.19
N VAL A 48 -24.43 9.30 9.49
CA VAL A 48 -23.43 10.35 9.24
C VAL A 48 -22.45 9.82 8.19
N ALA A 49 -22.33 10.53 7.07
CA ALA A 49 -21.31 10.25 6.08
C ALA A 49 -20.06 11.11 6.38
N ILE A 50 -18.93 10.47 6.59
CA ILE A 50 -17.65 11.14 6.75
C ILE A 50 -16.87 10.92 5.46
N ASP A 51 -16.55 12.02 4.75
CA ASP A 51 -15.67 11.97 3.58
C ASP A 51 -14.22 11.90 4.07
N GLY A 52 -13.59 10.75 3.84
CA GLY A 52 -12.21 10.49 4.18
C GLY A 52 -11.29 10.84 3.00
N SER A 53 -10.37 11.76 3.21
CA SER A 53 -9.32 12.02 2.23
C SER A 53 -8.27 10.92 2.28
N LYS A 54 -7.95 10.33 1.13
CA LYS A 54 -6.87 9.35 1.01
C LYS A 54 -5.53 10.08 0.89
N PHE A 55 -4.64 9.86 1.82
CA PHE A 55 -3.28 10.38 1.77
C PHE A 55 -2.33 9.28 1.28
N LYS A 56 -1.47 9.62 0.33
CA LYS A 56 -0.44 8.70 -0.14
C LYS A 56 0.65 8.59 0.93
N ALA A 57 0.81 7.42 1.51
CA ALA A 57 1.90 7.14 2.42
C ALA A 57 3.25 7.08 1.67
N VAL A 58 4.33 7.42 2.37
CA VAL A 58 5.70 7.19 1.89
C VAL A 58 6.01 5.72 2.02
N ASN A 59 5.61 4.94 1.01
CA ASN A 59 5.69 3.50 1.05
C ASN A 59 6.20 2.93 -0.28
N ALA A 60 7.00 1.87 -0.19
CA ALA A 60 7.43 1.10 -1.34
C ALA A 60 6.40 0.00 -1.63
N ARG A 61 5.78 0.03 -2.82
CA ARG A 61 4.78 -0.95 -3.26
C ARG A 61 5.24 -2.40 -3.04
N ASP A 62 6.53 -2.66 -3.24
CA ASP A 62 7.10 -4.01 -3.13
C ASP A 62 7.25 -4.49 -1.69
N LYS A 63 7.28 -3.58 -0.73
CA LYS A 63 7.39 -3.87 0.70
C LYS A 63 6.04 -3.96 1.43
N ASN A 64 4.94 -3.83 0.70
CA ASN A 64 3.60 -3.96 1.22
C ASN A 64 3.01 -5.31 0.84
N PHE A 65 2.64 -6.11 1.83
CA PHE A 65 2.15 -7.46 1.64
C PHE A 65 0.68 -7.60 2.04
N THR A 66 -0.07 -8.24 1.18
CA THR A 66 -1.40 -8.79 1.43
C THR A 66 -1.30 -10.30 1.32
N GLU A 67 -2.25 -11.05 1.86
CA GLU A 67 -2.27 -12.51 1.82
C GLU A 67 -2.06 -13.06 0.38
N ALA A 68 -2.81 -12.50 -0.58
CA ALA A 68 -2.69 -12.91 -1.98
C ALA A 68 -1.32 -12.59 -2.60
N LYS A 69 -0.70 -11.47 -2.21
CA LYS A 69 0.63 -11.09 -2.70
C LYS A 69 1.71 -11.96 -2.07
N MET A 70 1.59 -12.26 -0.78
CA MET A 70 2.51 -13.14 -0.06
C MET A 70 2.50 -14.53 -0.68
N LYS A 71 1.33 -15.11 -0.89
CA LYS A 71 1.17 -16.42 -1.54
C LYS A 71 1.84 -16.46 -2.91
N ARG A 72 1.54 -15.50 -3.78
CA ARG A 72 2.17 -15.41 -5.11
C ARG A 72 3.69 -15.21 -5.05
N ARG A 73 4.20 -14.53 -4.03
CA ARG A 73 5.65 -14.34 -3.89
C ARG A 73 6.34 -15.65 -3.50
N LEU A 74 5.77 -16.39 -2.55
CA LEU A 74 6.28 -17.69 -2.13
C LEU A 74 6.23 -18.70 -3.30
N GLU A 75 5.11 -18.81 -4.01
CA GLU A 75 4.97 -19.66 -5.21
C GLU A 75 6.06 -19.38 -6.26
N ARG A 76 6.32 -18.10 -6.56
CA ARG A 76 7.39 -17.71 -7.50
C ARG A 76 8.80 -18.09 -7.02
N ILE A 77 9.03 -18.04 -5.73
CA ILE A 77 10.32 -18.45 -5.16
C ILE A 77 10.47 -19.96 -5.29
N ASP A 78 9.44 -20.73 -4.95
CA ASP A 78 9.43 -22.20 -5.07
C ASP A 78 9.65 -22.65 -6.53
N GLU A 79 8.97 -22.04 -7.49
CA GLU A 79 9.19 -22.28 -8.91
C GLU A 79 10.64 -21.96 -9.32
N SER A 80 11.22 -20.90 -8.78
CA SER A 80 12.60 -20.51 -9.08
C SER A 80 13.60 -21.50 -8.50
N ILE A 81 13.37 -21.97 -7.29
CA ILE A 81 14.19 -23.01 -6.64
C ILE A 81 14.10 -24.31 -7.45
N ALA A 82 12.91 -24.76 -7.80
CA ALA A 82 12.70 -25.97 -8.62
C ALA A 82 13.44 -25.89 -9.96
N ARG A 83 13.35 -24.73 -10.62
CA ARG A 83 14.08 -24.49 -11.87
C ARG A 83 15.60 -24.52 -11.70
N TYR A 84 16.15 -23.96 -10.62
CA TYR A 84 17.59 -24.00 -10.36
C TYR A 84 18.05 -25.40 -9.98
N LEU A 85 17.28 -26.16 -9.22
CA LEU A 85 17.57 -27.56 -8.90
C LEU A 85 17.59 -28.42 -10.18
N SER A 86 16.63 -28.26 -11.07
CA SER A 86 16.62 -28.96 -12.37
C SER A 86 17.84 -28.60 -13.23
N GLN A 87 18.33 -27.35 -13.15
CA GLN A 87 19.56 -26.97 -13.85
C GLN A 87 20.80 -27.63 -13.22
N LEU A 88 20.85 -27.81 -11.92
CA LEU A 88 21.92 -28.55 -11.23
C LEU A 88 21.90 -30.02 -11.60
N GLU A 89 20.75 -30.67 -11.58
CA GLU A 89 20.60 -32.08 -11.99
C GLU A 89 21.05 -32.29 -13.46
N THR A 90 20.74 -31.32 -14.32
CA THR A 90 21.19 -31.38 -15.71
C THR A 90 22.69 -31.22 -15.81
N ALA A 91 23.29 -30.36 -14.99
CA ALA A 91 24.73 -30.17 -14.91
C ALA A 91 25.44 -31.43 -14.42
N ASP A 92 24.90 -32.07 -13.39
CA ASP A 92 25.43 -33.32 -12.83
C ASP A 92 25.41 -34.48 -13.85
N ARG A 93 24.36 -34.54 -14.69
CA ARG A 93 24.27 -35.58 -15.76
C ARG A 93 25.25 -35.40 -16.91
N HIS A 94 25.70 -34.14 -17.15
CA HIS A 94 26.60 -33.83 -18.24
C HIS A 94 28.10 -33.85 -17.83
N GLY A 95 28.41 -34.15 -16.57
CA GLY A 95 29.74 -34.31 -16.06
C GLY A 95 30.64 -33.07 -16.26
N ASP A 96 31.91 -33.30 -16.61
CA ASP A 96 32.97 -32.28 -16.71
C ASP A 96 32.72 -31.13 -17.69
N ALA A 97 31.59 -31.14 -18.43
CA ALA A 97 31.25 -30.08 -19.40
C ALA A 97 30.69 -28.80 -18.76
N VAL A 98 30.32 -28.83 -17.48
CA VAL A 98 29.74 -27.64 -16.80
C VAL A 98 30.79 -27.00 -15.88
N PRO A 99 31.12 -25.71 -16.07
CA PRO A 99 32.07 -25.01 -15.21
C PRO A 99 31.61 -25.01 -13.74
N GLU A 100 32.50 -25.37 -12.84
CA GLU A 100 32.28 -25.41 -11.38
C GLU A 100 31.74 -24.09 -10.84
N ALA A 101 32.23 -22.95 -11.36
CA ALA A 101 31.75 -21.61 -11.06
C ALA A 101 30.24 -21.41 -11.37
N LYS A 102 29.67 -22.16 -12.34
CA LYS A 102 28.23 -22.10 -12.63
C LYS A 102 27.41 -22.84 -11.59
N ILE A 103 27.90 -23.97 -11.12
CA ILE A 103 27.28 -24.77 -10.06
C ILE A 103 27.28 -23.98 -8.75
N GLU A 104 28.41 -23.40 -8.38
CA GLU A 104 28.54 -22.56 -7.20
C GLU A 104 27.60 -21.34 -7.24
N ARG A 105 27.49 -20.70 -8.40
CA ARG A 105 26.56 -19.58 -8.60
C ARG A 105 25.09 -19.97 -8.47
N LEU A 106 24.73 -21.17 -8.93
CA LEU A 106 23.36 -21.69 -8.79
C LEU A 106 23.04 -22.01 -7.33
N ASN A 107 23.96 -22.67 -6.63
CA ASN A 107 23.83 -22.96 -5.22
C ASN A 107 23.68 -21.68 -4.39
N GLY A 108 24.50 -20.68 -4.63
CA GLY A 108 24.38 -19.38 -3.95
C GLY A 108 23.06 -18.64 -4.23
N LYS A 109 22.45 -18.84 -5.41
CA LYS A 109 21.11 -18.32 -5.69
C LYS A 109 20.03 -19.07 -4.93
N ILE A 110 20.11 -20.38 -4.85
CA ILE A 110 19.17 -21.21 -4.10
C ILE A 110 19.21 -20.87 -2.61
N GLU A 111 20.42 -20.69 -2.07
CA GLU A 111 20.60 -20.32 -0.66
C GLU A 111 19.95 -18.97 -0.33
N LYS A 112 20.19 -17.95 -1.14
CA LYS A 112 19.53 -16.64 -0.99
C LYS A 112 18.00 -16.72 -1.09
N LEU A 113 17.48 -17.55 -1.97
CA LEU A 113 16.03 -17.73 -2.07
C LEU A 113 15.46 -18.45 -0.86
N LYS A 114 16.17 -19.44 -0.29
CA LYS A 114 15.77 -20.11 0.96
C LYS A 114 15.75 -19.13 2.13
N GLU A 115 16.76 -18.27 2.24
CA GLU A 115 16.80 -17.21 3.26
C GLU A 115 15.60 -16.24 3.09
N GLU A 116 15.27 -15.88 1.84
CA GLU A 116 14.10 -15.03 1.56
C GLU A 116 12.79 -15.73 1.97
N VAL A 117 12.64 -17.03 1.75
CA VAL A 117 11.47 -17.80 2.21
C VAL A 117 11.33 -17.75 3.73
N VAL A 118 12.42 -17.96 4.48
CA VAL A 118 12.40 -17.89 5.95
C VAL A 118 11.95 -16.51 6.40
N ARG A 119 12.50 -15.45 5.81
CA ARG A 119 12.12 -14.07 6.11
C ARG A 119 10.65 -13.78 5.78
N LEU A 120 10.17 -14.22 4.61
CA LEU A 120 8.78 -14.03 4.21
C LEU A 120 7.80 -14.79 5.11
N ASN A 121 8.18 -15.99 5.58
CA ASN A 121 7.37 -16.74 6.52
C ASN A 121 7.24 -16.03 7.88
N THR A 122 8.29 -15.37 8.36
CA THR A 122 8.23 -14.54 9.57
C THR A 122 7.26 -13.37 9.37
N VAL A 123 7.40 -12.66 8.26
CA VAL A 123 6.49 -11.55 7.90
C VAL A 123 5.04 -12.04 7.74
N ASN A 124 4.83 -13.22 7.16
CA ASN A 124 3.51 -13.82 7.01
C ASN A 124 2.88 -14.16 8.37
N ALA A 125 3.67 -14.67 9.31
CA ALA A 125 3.20 -14.95 10.68
C ALA A 125 2.78 -13.67 11.42
N GLU A 126 3.46 -12.56 11.19
CA GLU A 126 3.08 -11.24 11.72
C GLU A 126 1.83 -10.69 11.03
N MET A 127 1.74 -10.82 9.70
CA MET A 127 0.60 -10.39 8.91
C MET A 127 -0.70 -11.08 9.32
N ILE A 128 -0.65 -12.39 9.61
CA ILE A 128 -1.83 -13.16 10.04
C ILE A 128 -2.37 -12.67 11.39
N LYS A 129 -1.53 -12.09 12.24
CA LYS A 129 -1.93 -11.53 13.53
C LYS A 129 -2.62 -10.18 13.40
N SER A 130 -2.44 -9.47 12.30
CA SER A 130 -3.11 -8.19 12.04
C SER A 130 -4.58 -8.42 11.64
N GLU A 131 -5.49 -7.57 12.10
CA GLU A 131 -6.92 -7.65 11.77
C GLU A 131 -7.18 -7.59 10.26
N ASP A 132 -6.42 -6.77 9.55
CA ASP A 132 -6.59 -6.53 8.11
C ASP A 132 -5.85 -7.54 7.23
N LYS A 133 -5.09 -8.46 7.83
CA LYS A 133 -4.21 -9.40 7.10
C LYS A 133 -3.32 -8.72 6.07
N GLN A 134 -2.81 -7.57 6.43
CA GLN A 134 -1.89 -6.77 5.64
C GLN A 134 -0.74 -6.30 6.51
N ILE A 135 0.43 -6.18 5.91
CA ILE A 135 1.60 -5.63 6.58
C ILE A 135 2.43 -4.80 5.59
N SER A 136 2.86 -3.64 6.06
CA SER A 136 3.83 -2.84 5.36
C SER A 136 5.15 -2.85 6.12
N LEU A 137 6.23 -3.23 5.44
CA LEU A 137 7.58 -3.24 6.03
C LEU A 137 8.22 -1.86 6.08
N THR A 138 7.61 -0.86 5.46
CA THR A 138 8.13 0.52 5.42
C THR A 138 7.42 1.39 6.44
N ASP A 139 6.11 1.22 6.58
CA ASP A 139 5.25 2.01 7.42
C ASP A 139 4.13 1.10 7.96
N PRO A 140 4.20 0.71 9.24
CA PRO A 140 3.25 -0.24 9.83
C PRO A 140 1.79 0.20 9.78
N ASP A 141 1.53 1.50 9.75
CA ASP A 141 0.18 2.07 9.75
C ASP A 141 -0.41 2.17 8.34
N ALA A 142 0.45 2.07 7.32
CA ALA A 142 0.01 2.15 5.93
C ALA A 142 -0.73 0.89 5.47
N ARG A 143 -1.84 1.09 4.75
CA ARG A 143 -2.68 0.02 4.21
C ARG A 143 -2.84 0.13 2.71
N SER A 144 -3.00 -1.01 2.06
CA SER A 144 -3.29 -1.09 0.64
C SER A 144 -4.76 -0.73 0.41
N MET A 145 -5.03 0.30 -0.37
CA MET A 145 -6.38 0.74 -0.67
C MET A 145 -6.73 0.46 -2.12
N ALA A 146 -7.96 0.01 -2.36
CA ALA A 146 -8.51 -0.09 -3.70
C ALA A 146 -8.66 1.31 -4.30
N THR A 147 -8.11 1.52 -5.49
CA THR A 147 -8.34 2.72 -6.29
C THR A 147 -9.39 2.42 -7.36
N SER A 148 -10.10 3.43 -7.84
CA SER A 148 -11.11 3.31 -8.91
C SER A 148 -10.52 2.89 -10.27
N GLY A 149 -9.21 2.84 -10.41
CA GLY A 149 -8.50 2.25 -11.55
C GLY A 149 -8.09 0.82 -11.23
N LYS A 150 -7.80 0.03 -12.25
CA LYS A 150 -7.49 -1.42 -12.18
C LYS A 150 -6.30 -1.81 -11.28
N ASP A 151 -5.67 -0.90 -10.58
CA ASP A 151 -4.53 -1.15 -9.70
C ASP A 151 -4.88 -0.93 -8.23
N THR A 152 -4.88 -2.03 -7.49
CA THR A 152 -4.67 -2.00 -6.04
C THR A 152 -3.24 -1.57 -5.79
N GLY A 153 -3.00 -0.33 -5.42
CA GLY A 153 -1.59 -0.01 -5.37
C GLY A 153 -1.17 1.13 -4.51
N ILE A 154 -2.04 1.94 -4.08
CA ILE A 154 -1.64 3.07 -3.24
C ILE A 154 -1.97 2.73 -1.81
N VAL A 155 -0.94 2.76 -1.03
CA VAL A 155 -0.99 2.61 0.40
C VAL A 155 -1.18 3.98 0.98
N GLY A 156 -2.23 4.12 1.75
CA GLY A 156 -2.60 5.36 2.40
C GLY A 156 -2.98 5.09 3.86
N TYR A 157 -3.22 6.17 4.56
CA TYR A 157 -3.82 6.18 5.89
C TYR A 157 -5.32 6.31 5.79
#